data_f1e4aa017ebdb2e5006419e198b077e3
#
_entry.id   f1e4aa017ebdb2e5006419e198b077e3
#
_cell.length_a   1.000
_cell.length_b   1.000
_cell.length_c   1.000
_cell.angle_alpha   90.00
_cell.angle_beta   90.00
_cell.angle_gamma   90.00
#
_symmetry.space_group_name_H-M   'P 1'
#
loop_
_entity.id
_entity.type
_entity.pdbx_description
1 polymer ?
#
loop_
_entity_poly.entity_id
_entity_poly.type
_entity_poly.pdbx_seq_one_letter_code
_entity_poly.pdbx_strand_id
1 'polypeptide(L)'
;VPTVTSKTVVIGALMVIAFGNGLFKGNLQALVGQLYDNEQYAKLRDTGFQIFYMFINIGAMFAPFAAVGVRNWWLRTQGFLYNSDLSALCHQYIGGTMSPEVAQGRFSELAAEVSLGGVPADMGVFAQSYLNAFNTGFHYAFGVAIVALVFSLVVFLANKKKPVSYTHLTL
;
A
#
# COMPACT_ATOMS: atom_id res chain seq x y z
N VAL A 1 4.49 -18.60 -14.45
CA VAL A 1 3.04 -18.80 -14.40
C VAL A 1 2.65 -18.84 -12.93
N PRO A 2 1.78 -17.94 -12.40
CA PRO A 2 1.28 -18.11 -11.04
C PRO A 2 0.48 -19.41 -11.03
N THR A 3 0.97 -20.40 -10.30
CA THR A 3 0.28 -21.66 -10.10
C THR A 3 -1.08 -21.39 -9.44
N VAL A 4 -2.06 -22.26 -9.65
CA VAL A 4 -3.40 -22.16 -9.01
C VAL A 4 -3.27 -22.00 -7.49
N THR A 5 -2.27 -22.65 -6.90
CA THR A 5 -1.89 -22.53 -5.48
C THR A 5 -1.53 -21.10 -5.10
N SER A 6 -0.80 -20.38 -5.95
CA SER A 6 -0.44 -18.97 -5.69
C SER A 6 -1.66 -18.05 -5.68
N LYS A 7 -2.64 -18.26 -6.60
CA LYS A 7 -3.88 -17.47 -6.62
C LYS A 7 -4.73 -17.72 -5.39
N THR A 8 -4.86 -18.98 -4.96
CA THR A 8 -5.63 -19.35 -3.76
C THR A 8 -5.02 -18.73 -2.51
N VAL A 9 -3.69 -18.74 -2.38
CA VAL A 9 -2.99 -18.11 -1.26
C VAL A 9 -3.22 -16.59 -1.24
N VAL A 10 -3.16 -15.94 -2.41
CA VAL A 10 -3.42 -14.49 -2.51
C VAL A 10 -4.86 -14.16 -2.11
N ILE A 11 -5.84 -14.92 -2.60
CA ILE A 11 -7.26 -14.73 -2.23
C ILE A 11 -7.46 -14.93 -0.74
N GLY A 12 -6.87 -15.97 -0.15
CA GLY A 12 -6.91 -16.22 1.29
C GLY A 12 -6.30 -15.09 2.09
N ALA A 13 -5.14 -14.58 1.69
CA ALA A 13 -4.49 -13.43 2.32
C ALA A 13 -5.37 -12.16 2.26
N LEU A 14 -5.99 -11.89 1.10
CA LEU A 14 -6.91 -10.76 0.95
C LEU A 14 -8.14 -10.88 1.84
N MET A 15 -8.70 -12.08 2.01
CA MET A 15 -9.82 -12.32 2.94
C MET A 15 -9.42 -12.04 4.40
N VAL A 16 -8.24 -12.49 4.82
CA VAL A 16 -7.71 -12.21 6.18
C VAL A 16 -7.51 -10.71 6.39
N ILE A 17 -6.96 -10.01 5.40
CA ILE A 17 -6.78 -8.55 5.45
C ILE A 17 -8.14 -7.84 5.54
N ALA A 18 -9.13 -8.24 4.73
CA ALA A 18 -10.46 -7.64 4.73
C ALA A 18 -11.17 -7.85 6.08
N PHE A 19 -11.08 -9.06 6.65
CA PHE A 19 -11.64 -9.39 7.96
C PHE A 19 -10.95 -8.58 9.07
N GLY A 20 -9.62 -8.53 9.08
CA GLY A 20 -8.86 -7.74 10.04
C GLY A 20 -9.20 -6.24 9.98
N ASN A 21 -9.35 -5.69 8.76
CA ASN A 21 -9.73 -4.30 8.55
C ASN A 21 -11.15 -4.01 9.07
N GLY A 22 -12.09 -4.94 8.85
CA GLY A 22 -13.46 -4.82 9.36
C GLY A 22 -13.51 -4.76 10.89
N LEU A 23 -12.80 -5.67 11.56
CA LEU A 23 -12.69 -5.69 13.02
C LEU A 23 -12.02 -4.43 13.56
N PHE A 24 -10.94 -3.99 12.94
CA PHE A 24 -10.21 -2.79 13.35
C PHE A 24 -11.05 -1.54 13.26
N LYS A 25 -11.75 -1.34 12.13
CA LYS A 25 -12.55 -0.14 11.87
C LYS A 25 -13.69 0.03 12.88
N GLY A 26 -14.41 -1.05 13.20
CA GLY A 26 -15.50 -1.03 14.18
C GLY A 26 -15.01 -0.71 15.60
N ASN A 27 -13.94 -1.34 16.03
CA ASN A 27 -13.36 -1.13 17.36
C ASN A 27 -12.80 0.29 17.53
N LEU A 28 -12.20 0.85 16.47
CA LEU A 28 -11.65 2.21 16.52
C LEU A 28 -12.74 3.26 16.72
N GLN A 29 -13.87 3.11 16.03
CA GLN A 29 -15.02 3.99 16.20
C GLN A 29 -15.64 3.90 17.61
N ALA A 30 -15.75 2.69 18.15
CA ALA A 30 -16.21 2.45 19.52
C ALA A 30 -15.28 3.14 20.55
N LEU A 31 -13.96 3.02 20.35
CA LEU A 31 -12.96 3.66 21.21
C LEU A 31 -13.08 5.18 21.18
N VAL A 32 -13.26 5.79 20.00
CA VAL A 32 -13.49 7.23 19.87
C VAL A 32 -14.77 7.63 20.59
N GLY A 33 -15.87 6.85 20.45
CA GLY A 33 -17.12 7.09 21.17
C GLY A 33 -16.92 7.11 22.69
N GLN A 34 -16.22 6.10 23.24
CA GLN A 34 -15.94 5.98 24.68
C GLN A 34 -15.13 7.13 25.27
N LEU A 35 -14.27 7.78 24.48
CA LEU A 35 -13.51 8.98 24.93
C LEU A 35 -14.42 10.14 25.30
N TYR A 36 -15.64 10.18 24.76
CA TYR A 36 -16.62 11.26 24.95
C TYR A 36 -17.85 10.82 25.77
N ASP A 37 -17.84 9.65 26.41
CA ASP A 37 -18.97 9.16 27.23
C ASP A 37 -19.07 9.86 28.61
N ASN A 38 -18.15 10.79 28.91
CA ASN A 38 -18.21 11.59 30.14
C ASN A 38 -19.14 12.81 29.91
N GLU A 39 -19.98 13.15 30.92
CA GLU A 39 -20.90 14.30 30.87
C GLU A 39 -20.23 15.61 30.48
N GLN A 40 -18.98 15.80 30.88
CA GLN A 40 -18.18 16.99 30.57
C GLN A 40 -17.86 17.11 29.07
N TYR A 41 -17.62 15.99 28.38
CA TYR A 41 -17.19 15.94 26.99
C TYR A 41 -18.27 15.44 26.02
N ALA A 42 -19.42 15.01 26.52
CA ALA A 42 -20.52 14.48 25.71
C ALA A 42 -20.95 15.46 24.58
N LYS A 43 -20.97 16.76 24.89
CA LYS A 43 -21.31 17.81 23.92
C LYS A 43 -20.29 17.96 22.78
N LEU A 44 -19.07 17.49 22.95
CA LEU A 44 -17.99 17.54 21.96
C LEU A 44 -17.87 16.26 21.15
N ARG A 45 -18.71 15.26 21.40
CA ARG A 45 -18.66 13.95 20.76
C ARG A 45 -18.73 14.05 19.23
N ASP A 46 -19.67 14.80 18.71
CA ASP A 46 -19.86 14.99 17.27
C ASP A 46 -18.64 15.68 16.63
N THR A 47 -18.13 16.71 17.30
CA THR A 47 -16.89 17.38 16.87
C THR A 47 -15.68 16.42 16.88
N GLY A 48 -15.58 15.58 17.91
CA GLY A 48 -14.55 14.55 18.00
C GLY A 48 -14.59 13.57 16.85
N PHE A 49 -15.77 13.09 16.48
CA PHE A 49 -15.95 12.23 15.31
C PHE A 49 -15.61 12.94 14.00
N GLN A 50 -16.02 14.20 13.84
CA GLN A 50 -15.67 14.99 12.64
C GLN A 50 -14.16 15.15 12.48
N ILE A 51 -13.44 15.46 13.54
CA ILE A 51 -11.97 15.56 13.54
C ILE A 51 -11.34 14.20 13.21
N PHE A 52 -11.84 13.13 13.81
CA PHE A 52 -11.37 11.77 13.54
C PHE A 52 -11.51 11.39 12.05
N TYR A 53 -12.70 11.62 11.46
CA TYR A 53 -12.92 11.37 10.04
C TYR A 53 -12.10 12.28 9.13
N MET A 54 -11.89 13.53 9.53
CA MET A 54 -11.00 14.45 8.80
C MET A 54 -9.58 13.88 8.70
N PHE A 55 -9.01 13.39 9.81
CA PHE A 55 -7.67 12.78 9.80
C PHE A 55 -7.61 11.49 8.98
N ILE A 56 -8.68 10.66 9.00
CA ILE A 56 -8.75 9.48 8.12
C ILE A 56 -8.71 9.90 6.65
N ASN A 57 -9.46 10.92 6.26
CA ASN A 57 -9.51 11.38 4.87
C ASN A 57 -8.18 12.01 4.43
N ILE A 58 -7.52 12.77 5.31
CA ILE A 58 -6.18 13.30 5.07
C ILE A 58 -5.20 12.13 4.86
N GLY A 59 -5.22 11.12 5.72
CA GLY A 59 -4.39 9.92 5.58
C GLY A 59 -4.65 9.18 4.27
N ALA A 60 -5.93 9.00 3.91
CA ALA A 60 -6.32 8.34 2.66
C ALA A 60 -5.85 9.11 1.41
N MET A 61 -5.77 10.44 1.49
CA MET A 61 -5.22 11.27 0.41
C MET A 61 -3.69 11.13 0.30
N PHE A 62 -2.96 11.17 1.42
CA PHE A 62 -1.50 11.15 1.38
C PHE A 62 -0.90 9.75 1.16
N ALA A 63 -1.56 8.67 1.60
CA ALA A 63 -1.04 7.32 1.50
C ALA A 63 -0.73 6.87 0.06
N PRO A 64 -1.60 7.09 -0.95
CA PRO A 64 -1.29 6.77 -2.34
C PRO A 64 -0.09 7.57 -2.88
N PHE A 65 0.02 8.86 -2.55
CA PHE A 65 1.16 9.68 -2.99
C PHE A 65 2.48 9.16 -2.42
N ALA A 66 2.52 8.78 -1.14
CA ALA A 66 3.69 8.20 -0.53
C ALA A 66 4.08 6.86 -1.17
N ALA A 67 3.11 5.96 -1.38
CA ALA A 67 3.35 4.66 -1.99
C ALA A 67 3.85 4.77 -3.43
N VAL A 68 3.19 5.60 -4.25
CA VAL A 68 3.59 5.84 -5.65
C VAL A 68 4.93 6.57 -5.70
N GLY A 69 5.16 7.55 -4.83
CA GLY A 69 6.41 8.30 -4.76
C GLY A 69 7.60 7.39 -4.47
N VAL A 70 7.50 6.53 -3.46
CA VAL A 70 8.57 5.59 -3.07
C VAL A 70 8.83 4.57 -4.18
N ARG A 71 7.77 3.98 -4.77
CA ARG A 71 7.91 3.05 -5.89
C ARG A 71 8.61 3.72 -7.09
N ASN A 72 8.16 4.91 -7.48
CA ASN A 72 8.74 5.61 -8.63
C ASN A 72 10.17 6.09 -8.36
N TRP A 73 10.46 6.52 -7.14
CA TRP A 73 11.81 6.84 -6.72
C TRP A 73 12.72 5.63 -6.88
N TRP A 74 12.32 4.47 -6.38
CA TRP A 74 13.10 3.23 -6.50
C TRP A 74 13.32 2.83 -7.96
N LEU A 75 12.26 2.84 -8.79
CA LEU A 75 12.38 2.53 -10.22
C LEU A 75 13.40 3.45 -10.90
N ARG A 76 13.38 4.74 -10.61
CA ARG A 76 14.33 5.70 -11.17
C ARG A 76 15.77 5.41 -10.75
N THR A 77 16.02 4.98 -9.50
CA THR A 77 17.35 4.58 -9.05
C THR A 77 17.86 3.33 -9.78
N GLN A 78 16.95 2.49 -10.27
CA GLN A 78 17.27 1.33 -11.09
C GLN A 78 17.35 1.65 -12.60
N GLY A 79 17.20 2.92 -12.97
CA GLY A 79 17.25 3.36 -14.37
C GLY A 79 15.96 3.15 -15.16
N PHE A 80 14.81 2.99 -14.45
CA PHE A 80 13.51 2.75 -15.08
C PHE A 80 12.47 3.80 -14.70
N LEU A 81 11.55 4.06 -15.64
CA LEU A 81 10.30 4.77 -15.37
C LEU A 81 9.16 3.78 -15.15
N TYR A 82 8.13 4.21 -14.45
CA TYR A 82 6.94 3.39 -14.26
C TYR A 82 6.04 3.41 -15.49
N ASN A 83 5.64 2.22 -15.93
CA ASN A 83 4.57 2.04 -16.91
C ASN A 83 3.66 0.88 -16.47
N SER A 84 2.33 1.10 -16.51
CA SER A 84 1.34 0.13 -16.04
C SER A 84 1.27 -1.14 -16.88
N ASP A 85 1.47 -1.01 -18.19
CA ASP A 85 1.29 -2.09 -19.16
C ASP A 85 2.55 -2.95 -19.28
N LEU A 86 3.71 -2.32 -19.05
CA LEU A 86 5.00 -2.97 -19.27
C LEU A 86 5.23 -4.19 -18.38
N SER A 87 4.73 -4.18 -17.14
CA SER A 87 4.83 -5.33 -16.25
C SER A 87 4.13 -6.57 -16.83
N ALA A 88 2.92 -6.40 -17.39
CA ALA A 88 2.19 -7.49 -18.03
C ALA A 88 2.91 -8.00 -19.28
N LEU A 89 3.44 -7.08 -20.10
CA LEU A 89 4.21 -7.42 -21.31
C LEU A 89 5.51 -8.16 -20.96
N CYS A 90 6.24 -7.74 -19.93
CA CYS A 90 7.42 -8.46 -19.45
C CYS A 90 7.10 -9.90 -19.05
N HIS A 91 5.99 -10.13 -18.34
CA HIS A 91 5.54 -11.47 -17.98
C HIS A 91 5.18 -12.31 -19.21
N GLN A 92 4.50 -11.74 -20.21
CA GLN A 92 4.17 -12.41 -21.46
C GLN A 92 5.42 -12.77 -22.26
N TYR A 93 6.40 -11.85 -22.31
CA TYR A 93 7.66 -12.09 -23.00
C TYR A 93 8.46 -13.23 -22.37
N ILE A 94 8.66 -13.21 -21.06
CA ILE A 94 9.39 -14.27 -20.32
C ILE A 94 8.61 -15.60 -20.38
N GLY A 95 7.28 -15.55 -20.35
CA GLY A 95 6.42 -16.74 -20.44
C GLY A 95 6.28 -17.33 -21.84
N GLY A 96 6.88 -16.71 -22.86
CA GLY A 96 6.82 -17.16 -24.25
C GLY A 96 5.41 -17.09 -24.87
N THR A 97 4.50 -16.29 -24.27
CA THR A 97 3.11 -16.14 -24.73
C THR A 97 2.90 -14.90 -25.60
N MET A 98 3.96 -14.08 -25.76
CA MET A 98 3.91 -12.85 -26.56
C MET A 98 4.08 -13.17 -28.06
N SER A 99 3.24 -12.56 -28.91
CA SER A 99 3.43 -12.65 -30.35
C SER A 99 4.68 -11.86 -30.80
N PRO A 100 5.37 -12.32 -31.87
CA PRO A 100 6.56 -11.64 -32.39
C PRO A 100 6.30 -10.17 -32.78
N GLU A 101 5.13 -9.87 -33.31
CA GLU A 101 4.72 -8.51 -33.70
C GLU A 101 4.63 -7.57 -32.48
N VAL A 102 4.06 -8.04 -31.37
CA VAL A 102 3.97 -7.25 -30.12
C VAL A 102 5.36 -7.10 -29.50
N ALA A 103 6.20 -8.14 -29.57
CA ALA A 103 7.57 -8.09 -29.04
C ALA A 103 8.45 -7.07 -29.77
N GLN A 104 8.38 -7.01 -31.12
CA GLN A 104 9.15 -6.09 -31.93
C GLN A 104 8.54 -4.67 -31.99
N GLY A 105 7.23 -4.55 -31.80
CA GLY A 105 6.51 -3.28 -31.81
C GLY A 105 6.37 -2.68 -30.40
N ARG A 106 5.17 -2.81 -29.83
CA ARG A 106 4.80 -2.13 -28.58
C ARG A 106 5.72 -2.42 -27.39
N PHE A 107 6.21 -3.65 -27.25
CA PHE A 107 7.08 -4.00 -26.11
C PHE A 107 8.45 -3.30 -26.24
N SER A 108 9.06 -3.30 -27.42
CA SER A 108 10.33 -2.62 -27.65
C SER A 108 10.23 -1.10 -27.53
N GLU A 109 9.12 -0.52 -28.01
CA GLU A 109 8.83 0.92 -27.88
C GLU A 109 8.71 1.34 -26.41
N LEU A 110 7.89 0.62 -25.62
CA LEU A 110 7.74 0.88 -24.18
C LEU A 110 9.02 0.63 -23.41
N ALA A 111 9.81 -0.37 -23.79
CA ALA A 111 11.11 -0.61 -23.19
C ALA A 111 12.07 0.57 -23.41
N ALA A 112 12.05 1.17 -24.60
CA ALA A 112 12.84 2.35 -24.91
C ALA A 112 12.36 3.60 -24.15
N GLU A 113 11.05 3.80 -24.04
CA GLU A 113 10.44 4.91 -23.31
C GLU A 113 10.77 4.88 -21.82
N VAL A 114 10.76 3.68 -21.23
CA VAL A 114 10.92 3.48 -19.78
C VAL A 114 12.36 3.44 -19.33
N SER A 115 13.31 3.06 -20.22
CA SER A 115 14.73 2.92 -19.88
C SER A 115 15.47 4.24 -19.88
N LEU A 116 15.97 4.71 -18.74
CA LEU A 116 16.74 5.94 -18.62
C LEU A 116 18.19 5.80 -19.12
N GLY A 117 18.74 4.58 -19.15
CA GLY A 117 20.11 4.28 -19.54
C GLY A 117 20.24 3.55 -20.91
N GLY A 118 19.13 3.50 -21.66
CA GLY A 118 19.05 2.73 -22.91
C GLY A 118 18.58 1.30 -22.69
N VAL A 119 18.01 0.71 -23.73
CA VAL A 119 17.50 -0.68 -23.70
C VAL A 119 18.65 -1.65 -23.88
N PRO A 120 18.81 -2.68 -23.03
CA PRO A 120 19.77 -3.75 -23.28
C PRO A 120 19.48 -4.46 -24.61
N ALA A 121 20.54 -4.96 -25.25
CA ALA A 121 20.41 -5.71 -26.51
C ALA A 121 19.54 -6.98 -26.35
N ASP A 122 19.54 -7.55 -25.14
CA ASP A 122 18.70 -8.71 -24.78
C ASP A 122 17.44 -8.24 -24.05
N MET A 123 16.30 -8.36 -24.73
CA MET A 123 14.98 -8.02 -24.20
C MET A 123 14.54 -8.93 -23.05
N GLY A 124 15.09 -10.16 -22.95
CA GLY A 124 14.85 -11.05 -21.82
C GLY A 124 15.49 -10.54 -20.55
N VAL A 125 16.74 -10.07 -20.65
CA VAL A 125 17.47 -9.44 -19.53
C VAL A 125 16.76 -8.15 -19.11
N PHE A 126 16.30 -7.34 -20.07
CA PHE A 126 15.49 -6.14 -19.78
C PHE A 126 14.24 -6.49 -19.01
N ALA A 127 13.42 -7.44 -19.51
CA ALA A 127 12.15 -7.83 -18.90
C ALA A 127 12.34 -8.33 -17.46
N GLN A 128 13.38 -9.14 -17.23
CA GLN A 128 13.71 -9.64 -15.90
C GLN A 128 14.15 -8.54 -14.95
N SER A 129 15.01 -7.63 -15.41
CA SER A 129 15.50 -6.50 -14.62
C SER A 129 14.40 -5.53 -14.26
N TYR A 130 13.53 -5.21 -15.22
CA TYR A 130 12.36 -4.37 -14.98
C TYR A 130 11.39 -4.98 -13.95
N LEU A 131 11.06 -6.28 -14.09
CA LEU A 131 10.17 -6.95 -13.13
C LEU A 131 10.78 -7.03 -11.73
N ASN A 132 12.08 -7.27 -11.62
CA ASN A 132 12.76 -7.27 -10.32
C ASN A 132 12.71 -5.88 -9.67
N ALA A 133 13.01 -4.82 -10.43
CA ALA A 133 12.92 -3.44 -9.96
C ALA A 133 11.49 -3.07 -9.58
N PHE A 134 10.51 -3.45 -10.39
CA PHE A 134 9.10 -3.21 -10.17
C PHE A 134 8.58 -3.89 -8.89
N ASN A 135 8.85 -5.18 -8.72
CA ASN A 135 8.46 -5.93 -7.53
C ASN A 135 9.12 -5.38 -6.27
N THR A 136 10.41 -5.06 -6.32
CA THR A 136 11.13 -4.46 -5.20
C THR A 136 10.56 -3.08 -4.85
N GLY A 137 10.18 -2.28 -5.83
CA GLY A 137 9.54 -0.99 -5.63
C GLY A 137 8.21 -1.09 -4.88
N PHE A 138 7.41 -2.13 -5.14
CA PHE A 138 6.21 -2.42 -4.35
C PHE A 138 6.53 -2.83 -2.91
N HIS A 139 7.56 -3.65 -2.70
CA HIS A 139 7.97 -4.03 -1.34
C HIS A 139 8.39 -2.80 -0.52
N TYR A 140 9.10 -1.84 -1.12
CA TYR A 140 9.42 -0.58 -0.43
C TYR A 140 8.18 0.25 -0.14
N ALA A 141 7.21 0.32 -1.05
CA ALA A 141 5.93 1.01 -0.80
C ALA A 141 5.16 0.38 0.37
N PHE A 142 5.10 -0.95 0.45
CA PHE A 142 4.55 -1.66 1.61
C PHE A 142 5.37 -1.42 2.88
N GLY A 143 6.69 -1.36 2.76
CA GLY A 143 7.59 -1.03 3.88
C GLY A 143 7.25 0.29 4.54
N VAL A 144 6.95 1.33 3.75
CA VAL A 144 6.49 2.63 4.27
C VAL A 144 5.19 2.50 5.06
N ALA A 145 4.23 1.70 4.57
CA ALA A 145 2.99 1.45 5.29
C ALA A 145 3.24 0.74 6.63
N ILE A 146 4.15 -0.24 6.64
CA ILE A 146 4.53 -0.95 7.88
C ILE A 146 5.16 0.02 8.88
N VAL A 147 6.07 0.89 8.45
CA VAL A 147 6.70 1.91 9.31
C VAL A 147 5.65 2.84 9.90
N ALA A 148 4.69 3.30 9.10
CA ALA A 148 3.60 4.15 9.56
C ALA A 148 2.73 3.44 10.61
N LEU A 149 2.41 2.15 10.41
CA LEU A 149 1.66 1.35 11.37
C LEU A 149 2.42 1.14 12.67
N VAL A 150 3.71 0.82 12.62
CA VAL A 150 4.57 0.66 13.81
C VAL A 150 4.64 1.98 14.58
N PHE A 151 4.85 3.10 13.89
CA PHE A 151 4.84 4.42 14.50
C PHE A 151 3.52 4.71 15.21
N SER A 152 2.38 4.46 14.55
CA SER A 152 1.05 4.62 15.14
C SER A 152 0.87 3.75 16.38
N LEU A 153 1.33 2.50 16.34
CA LEU A 153 1.27 1.58 17.48
C LEU A 153 2.12 2.08 18.65
N VAL A 154 3.34 2.56 18.39
CA VAL A 154 4.22 3.12 19.43
C VAL A 154 3.58 4.33 20.09
N VAL A 155 3.01 5.27 19.30
CA VAL A 155 2.29 6.44 19.83
C VAL A 155 1.10 6.00 20.68
N PHE A 156 0.32 5.03 20.23
CA PHE A 156 -0.79 4.47 20.99
C PHE A 156 -0.34 3.86 22.33
N LEU A 157 0.69 3.00 22.31
CA LEU A 157 1.21 2.34 23.50
C LEU A 157 1.82 3.33 24.51
N ALA A 158 2.49 4.38 24.01
CA ALA A 158 3.06 5.44 24.86
C ALA A 158 1.97 6.26 25.58
N ASN A 159 0.82 6.45 24.92
CA ASN A 159 -0.27 7.26 25.45
C ASN A 159 -1.35 6.47 26.19
N LYS A 160 -1.39 5.13 26.06
CA LYS A 160 -2.42 4.30 26.72
C LYS A 160 -2.38 4.36 28.26
N LYS A 161 -1.23 4.76 28.85
CA LYS A 161 -1.06 4.89 30.31
C LYS A 161 -1.51 6.25 30.86
N LYS A 162 -1.88 7.22 30.01
CA LYS A 162 -2.55 8.41 30.51
C LYS A 162 -3.96 7.98 30.91
N PRO A 163 -4.29 7.95 32.23
CA PRO A 163 -5.62 7.52 32.63
C PRO A 163 -6.61 8.53 32.03
N VAL A 164 -7.41 8.09 31.07
CA VAL A 164 -8.73 8.65 30.95
C VAL A 164 -9.35 8.32 32.31
N SER A 165 -9.50 9.33 33.15
CA SER A 165 -10.02 9.18 34.51
C SER A 165 -11.41 8.55 34.43
N TYR A 166 -11.46 7.24 34.52
CA TYR A 166 -12.70 6.52 34.82
C TYR A 166 -12.99 6.69 36.30
N THR A 167 -13.10 7.94 36.75
CA THR A 167 -13.60 8.24 38.07
C THR A 167 -15.10 8.31 37.95
N HIS A 168 -15.74 7.34 38.61
CA HIS A 168 -17.15 7.22 38.95
C HIS A 168 -18.03 6.38 38.00
N LEU A 169 -17.73 5.07 37.97
CA LEU A 169 -18.80 4.10 38.14
C LEU A 169 -18.85 3.77 39.63
N THR A 170 -19.47 4.61 40.41
CA THR A 170 -20.00 4.24 41.71
C THR A 170 -21.47 4.62 41.69
N LEU A 171 -22.31 3.55 41.56
CA LEU A 171 -23.67 3.34 42.04
C LEU A 171 -24.65 4.50 41.80
#